data_caa6a249ec1b85e1de22ffe6bc44d54c
#
_entry.id   caa6a249ec1b85e1de22ffe6bc44d54c
#
_cell.length_a   1.000
_cell.length_b   1.000
_cell.length_c   1.000
_cell.angle_alpha   90.00
_cell.angle_beta   90.00
_cell.angle_gamma   90.00
#
_symmetry.space_group_name_H-M   'P 1'
#
loop_
_entity.id
_entity.type
_entity.pdbx_description
1 polymer ?
#
loop_
_entity_poly.entity_id
_entity_poly.type
_entity_poly.pdbx_seq_one_letter_code
_entity_poly.pdbx_strand_id
1 'polypeptide(L)'
;MLGINFFQKRNDQTLLAIYDLEKINCSFDFLIFFQVSAMYKKKNNLKNIDLCLSMGSTNGFKSNQFKREDNFKLDRANLRLNYLIFQSINMYRKNFKNFYMLENKKDKNEILSKYRNVFPPNYKISIDKNTYCGQCTWKNLEQNHEHVSLLNLEIPEVLCKNIIDKINTSKKIISITLREASFTPERNSLKEEWKKFILYLEENNYFVIVIRDSEKFLVNDEFSKYDIFPFSAYDLNLKASIYKIAHFNYFVNSGPSVITWINNYKSARFKNWGPKENLDLNEKNFGLNKYEKSMVLNNDRNFLIPDLDTYSNLINFHENFFYN
;
A
#
# COMPACT_ATOMS: atom_id res chain seq x y z
N MET A 1 -50.82 3.29 22.25
CA MET A 1 -49.74 3.16 21.28
C MET A 1 -48.66 2.29 21.88
N LEU A 2 -48.62 1.02 21.51
CA LEU A 2 -47.57 0.09 21.94
C LEU A 2 -46.33 0.38 21.08
N GLY A 3 -45.33 1.02 21.67
CA GLY A 3 -44.02 1.21 21.02
C GLY A 3 -43.32 -0.14 20.91
N ILE A 4 -43.33 -0.71 19.70
CA ILE A 4 -42.54 -1.87 19.40
C ILE A 4 -41.09 -1.37 19.29
N ASN A 5 -40.32 -1.48 20.36
CA ASN A 5 -38.88 -1.33 20.33
C ASN A 5 -38.30 -2.51 19.56
N PHE A 6 -38.13 -2.35 18.26
CA PHE A 6 -37.25 -3.21 17.48
C PHE A 6 -35.83 -3.00 17.99
N PHE A 7 -35.40 -3.78 18.99
CA PHE A 7 -33.99 -3.96 19.26
C PHE A 7 -33.37 -4.58 18.00
N GLN A 8 -32.86 -3.74 17.13
CA GLN A 8 -32.04 -4.22 16.00
C GLN A 8 -30.88 -5.00 16.60
N LYS A 9 -30.90 -6.33 16.42
CA LYS A 9 -29.87 -7.24 16.95
C LYS A 9 -28.54 -6.80 16.39
N ARG A 10 -27.63 -6.29 17.25
CA ARG A 10 -26.30 -5.87 16.84
C ARG A 10 -25.57 -7.06 16.21
N ASN A 11 -24.81 -6.80 15.16
CA ASN A 11 -24.04 -7.85 14.49
C ASN A 11 -22.78 -8.19 15.31
N ASP A 12 -22.87 -9.26 16.11
CA ASP A 12 -21.83 -9.66 17.05
C ASP A 12 -20.71 -10.50 16.41
N GLN A 13 -20.90 -10.99 15.16
CA GLN A 13 -19.95 -11.87 14.45
C GLN A 13 -19.21 -11.17 13.30
N THR A 14 -19.50 -9.91 13.08
CA THR A 14 -18.91 -9.13 11.99
C THR A 14 -18.14 -7.94 12.53
N LEU A 15 -16.93 -7.73 11.99
CA LEU A 15 -16.12 -6.53 12.21
C LEU A 15 -16.53 -5.45 11.22
N LEU A 16 -16.86 -4.27 11.69
CA LEU A 16 -16.94 -3.07 10.85
C LEU A 16 -15.56 -2.40 10.82
N ALA A 17 -14.84 -2.53 9.71
CA ALA A 17 -13.54 -1.89 9.50
C ALA A 17 -13.75 -0.52 8.85
N ILE A 18 -13.38 0.57 9.53
CA ILE A 18 -13.63 1.94 9.08
C ILE A 18 -12.33 2.61 8.66
N TYR A 19 -12.17 2.87 7.35
CA TYR A 19 -11.10 3.71 6.82
C TYR A 19 -11.61 5.15 6.74
N ASP A 20 -11.12 6.01 7.63
CA ASP A 20 -11.65 7.36 7.82
C ASP A 20 -10.76 8.41 7.15
N LEU A 21 -11.20 8.95 6.01
CA LEU A 21 -10.50 9.98 5.23
C LEU A 21 -10.42 11.35 5.93
N GLU A 22 -11.14 11.56 7.03
CA GLU A 22 -10.91 12.72 7.92
C GLU A 22 -9.64 12.55 8.74
N LYS A 23 -9.19 11.32 8.99
CA LYS A 23 -8.06 10.99 9.87
C LYS A 23 -6.80 10.62 9.10
N ILE A 24 -6.93 9.92 7.98
CA ILE A 24 -5.82 9.36 7.19
C ILE A 24 -5.95 9.77 5.72
N ASN A 25 -4.82 9.85 5.02
CA ASN A 25 -4.80 10.23 3.61
C ASN A 25 -5.13 9.05 2.69
N CYS A 26 -5.54 9.35 1.44
CA CYS A 26 -5.58 8.36 0.37
C CYS A 26 -4.15 7.93 0.02
N SER A 27 -3.72 6.79 0.55
CA SER A 27 -2.37 6.25 0.37
C SER A 27 -2.37 4.72 0.40
N PHE A 28 -1.24 4.11 0.12
CA PHE A 28 -1.05 2.66 0.27
C PHE A 28 -1.24 2.17 1.71
N ASP A 29 -1.34 3.08 2.70
CA ASP A 29 -1.73 2.74 4.07
C ASP A 29 -3.11 2.08 4.16
N PHE A 30 -3.97 2.27 3.15
CA PHE A 30 -5.24 1.54 3.05
C PHE A 30 -5.03 0.01 3.00
N LEU A 31 -4.02 -0.44 2.25
CA LEU A 31 -3.69 -1.87 2.18
C LEU A 31 -3.24 -2.41 3.54
N ILE A 32 -2.45 -1.61 4.27
CA ILE A 32 -2.00 -1.96 5.63
C ILE A 32 -3.17 -1.98 6.59
N PHE A 33 -4.01 -0.94 6.57
CA PHE A 33 -5.23 -0.87 7.37
C PHE A 33 -6.08 -2.14 7.22
N PHE A 34 -6.24 -2.63 5.98
CA PHE A 34 -7.06 -3.80 5.74
C PHE A 34 -6.42 -5.08 6.31
N GLN A 35 -5.08 -5.21 6.22
CA GLN A 35 -4.35 -6.32 6.85
C GLN A 35 -4.48 -6.29 8.38
N VAL A 36 -4.33 -5.10 9.01
CA VAL A 36 -4.50 -4.94 10.46
C VAL A 36 -5.94 -5.26 10.88
N SER A 37 -6.92 -4.86 10.06
CA SER A 37 -8.34 -5.20 10.30
C SER A 37 -8.58 -6.71 10.26
N ALA A 38 -7.98 -7.39 9.29
CA ALA A 38 -8.08 -8.85 9.16
C ALA A 38 -7.42 -9.58 10.34
N MET A 39 -6.26 -9.11 10.76
CA MET A 39 -5.59 -9.61 11.97
C MET A 39 -6.48 -9.40 13.21
N TYR A 40 -7.06 -8.21 13.38
CA TYR A 40 -7.96 -7.91 14.49
C TYR A 40 -9.21 -8.81 14.46
N LYS A 41 -9.79 -9.04 13.28
CA LYS A 41 -10.89 -10.00 13.10
C LYS A 41 -10.50 -11.40 13.61
N LYS A 42 -9.32 -11.90 13.19
CA LYS A 42 -8.81 -13.23 13.57
C LYS A 42 -8.59 -13.31 15.08
N LYS A 43 -7.92 -12.31 15.68
CA LYS A 43 -7.63 -12.24 17.12
C LYS A 43 -8.91 -12.27 17.98
N ASN A 44 -10.01 -11.72 17.49
CA ASN A 44 -11.29 -11.65 18.19
C ASN A 44 -12.28 -12.74 17.76
N ASN A 45 -11.87 -13.74 17.01
CA ASN A 45 -12.68 -14.87 16.52
C ASN A 45 -13.95 -14.42 15.77
N LEU A 46 -13.89 -13.31 15.02
CA LEU A 46 -15.01 -12.81 14.24
C LEU A 46 -15.06 -13.49 12.87
N LYS A 47 -16.27 -13.70 12.33
CA LYS A 47 -16.49 -14.46 11.10
C LYS A 47 -16.28 -13.60 9.85
N ASN A 48 -16.80 -12.38 9.85
CA ASN A 48 -16.85 -11.52 8.68
C ASN A 48 -16.18 -10.17 8.93
N ILE A 49 -15.83 -9.49 7.83
CA ILE A 49 -15.51 -8.07 7.79
C ILE A 49 -16.55 -7.37 6.93
N ASP A 50 -17.03 -6.24 7.37
CA ASP A 50 -17.70 -5.23 6.57
C ASP A 50 -16.78 -4.02 6.48
N LEU A 51 -16.55 -3.52 5.28
CA LEU A 51 -15.64 -2.42 5.03
C LEU A 51 -16.42 -1.11 4.91
N CYS A 52 -15.98 -0.08 5.60
CA CYS A 52 -16.56 1.24 5.56
C CYS A 52 -15.50 2.28 5.16
N LEU A 53 -15.75 3.02 4.09
CA LEU A 53 -15.02 4.21 3.70
C LEU A 53 -15.79 5.43 4.23
N SER A 54 -15.23 6.09 5.24
CA SER A 54 -15.79 7.29 5.84
C SER A 54 -15.17 8.52 5.17
N MET A 55 -15.98 9.28 4.44
CA MET A 55 -15.53 10.50 3.75
C MET A 55 -15.25 11.62 4.77
N GLY A 56 -14.24 12.43 4.46
CA GLY A 56 -13.87 13.59 5.27
C GLY A 56 -14.78 14.80 5.03
N SER A 57 -14.65 15.80 5.88
CA SER A 57 -15.51 17.00 5.91
C SER A 57 -15.26 17.99 4.77
N THR A 58 -14.08 17.96 4.16
CA THR A 58 -13.69 18.89 3.09
C THR A 58 -13.55 18.13 1.77
N ASN A 59 -14.53 18.26 0.89
CA ASN A 59 -14.58 17.58 -0.41
C ASN A 59 -14.31 16.06 -0.31
N GLY A 60 -14.78 15.43 0.77
CA GLY A 60 -14.56 14.02 1.02
C GLY A 60 -13.24 13.66 1.71
N PHE A 61 -12.40 14.65 2.05
CA PHE A 61 -11.09 14.46 2.65
C PHE A 61 -10.94 15.28 3.94
N LYS A 62 -9.79 15.16 4.58
CA LYS A 62 -9.45 15.81 5.82
C LYS A 62 -9.44 17.33 5.68
N SER A 63 -10.08 18.06 6.62
CA SER A 63 -10.24 19.51 6.61
C SER A 63 -8.95 20.32 6.49
N ASN A 64 -7.82 19.81 7.01
CA ASN A 64 -6.53 20.51 6.98
C ASN A 64 -5.61 20.06 5.83
N GLN A 65 -6.08 19.17 4.96
CA GLN A 65 -5.25 18.60 3.89
C GLN A 65 -5.09 19.58 2.73
N PHE A 66 -6.09 20.44 2.51
CA PHE A 66 -6.13 21.38 1.41
C PHE A 66 -6.36 22.79 1.96
N LYS A 67 -5.40 23.69 1.82
CA LYS A 67 -5.68 25.13 1.87
C LYS A 67 -6.57 25.43 0.67
N ARG A 68 -7.53 26.34 0.81
CA ARG A 68 -8.58 26.65 -0.18
C ARG A 68 -8.09 26.93 -1.61
N GLU A 69 -6.81 27.15 -1.81
CA GLU A 69 -6.20 27.55 -3.09
C GLU A 69 -5.42 26.41 -3.81
N ASP A 70 -5.44 25.19 -3.27
CA ASP A 70 -4.57 24.11 -3.78
C ASP A 70 -5.39 23.05 -4.54
N ASN A 71 -5.95 23.47 -5.70
CA ASN A 71 -6.71 22.57 -6.59
C ASN A 71 -5.90 21.35 -7.01
N PHE A 72 -4.59 21.50 -7.21
CA PHE A 72 -3.70 20.39 -7.60
C PHE A 72 -3.66 19.29 -6.54
N LYS A 73 -3.65 19.64 -5.25
CA LYS A 73 -3.68 18.62 -4.18
C LYS A 73 -5.03 17.91 -4.10
N LEU A 74 -6.11 18.63 -4.36
CA LEU A 74 -7.45 18.04 -4.39
C LEU A 74 -7.60 17.07 -5.55
N ASP A 75 -7.16 17.44 -6.76
CA ASP A 75 -7.18 16.56 -7.94
C ASP A 75 -6.35 15.31 -7.71
N ARG A 76 -5.16 15.46 -7.11
CA ARG A 76 -4.32 14.34 -6.73
C ARG A 76 -4.98 13.41 -5.69
N ALA A 77 -5.71 13.95 -4.73
CA ALA A 77 -6.44 13.15 -3.74
C ALA A 77 -7.60 12.40 -4.38
N ASN A 78 -8.36 13.04 -5.28
CA ASN A 78 -9.43 12.41 -6.06
C ASN A 78 -8.89 11.30 -6.96
N LEU A 79 -7.79 11.54 -7.66
CA LEU A 79 -7.11 10.51 -8.45
C LEU A 79 -6.72 9.32 -7.57
N ARG A 80 -6.11 9.56 -6.40
CA ARG A 80 -5.72 8.49 -5.48
C ARG A 80 -6.91 7.74 -4.89
N LEU A 81 -8.01 8.42 -4.64
CA LEU A 81 -9.26 7.76 -4.22
C LEU A 81 -9.68 6.73 -5.27
N ASN A 82 -9.65 7.11 -6.54
CA ASN A 82 -10.08 6.25 -7.64
C ASN A 82 -9.09 5.11 -7.92
N TYR A 83 -7.84 5.42 -8.24
CA TYR A 83 -6.90 4.38 -8.68
C TYR A 83 -6.29 3.56 -7.56
N LEU A 84 -6.29 4.07 -6.32
CA LEU A 84 -5.70 3.35 -5.21
C LEU A 84 -6.77 2.77 -4.29
N ILE A 85 -7.67 3.59 -3.73
CA ILE A 85 -8.63 3.11 -2.73
C ILE A 85 -9.68 2.20 -3.38
N PHE A 86 -10.39 2.67 -4.40
CA PHE A 86 -11.45 1.87 -5.02
C PHE A 86 -10.92 0.64 -5.76
N GLN A 87 -9.77 0.73 -6.42
CA GLN A 87 -9.17 -0.46 -7.02
C GLN A 87 -8.72 -1.46 -5.95
N SER A 88 -8.15 -1.01 -4.83
CA SER A 88 -7.81 -1.89 -3.70
C SER A 88 -9.04 -2.56 -3.11
N ILE A 89 -10.13 -1.82 -2.92
CA ILE A 89 -11.41 -2.38 -2.46
C ILE A 89 -11.87 -3.50 -3.40
N ASN A 90 -11.81 -3.26 -4.71
CA ASN A 90 -12.17 -4.27 -5.69
C ASN A 90 -11.26 -5.51 -5.63
N MET A 91 -9.94 -5.32 -5.48
CA MET A 91 -8.97 -6.41 -5.36
C MET A 91 -9.12 -7.21 -4.06
N TYR A 92 -9.77 -6.64 -3.02
CA TYR A 92 -10.11 -7.34 -1.78
C TYR A 92 -11.57 -7.84 -1.74
N ARG A 93 -12.30 -7.80 -2.84
CA ARG A 93 -13.77 -8.01 -2.85
C ARG A 93 -14.23 -9.31 -2.19
N LYS A 94 -13.45 -10.37 -2.24
CA LYS A 94 -13.77 -11.65 -1.59
C LYS A 94 -13.51 -11.67 -0.06
N ASN A 95 -12.80 -10.67 0.46
CA ASN A 95 -12.37 -10.64 1.84
C ASN A 95 -13.31 -9.89 2.78
N PHE A 96 -14.33 -9.21 2.23
CA PHE A 96 -15.36 -8.53 3.02
C PHE A 96 -16.75 -8.83 2.47
N LYS A 97 -17.76 -8.75 3.35
CA LYS A 97 -19.14 -9.08 3.01
C LYS A 97 -19.88 -7.89 2.39
N ASN A 98 -19.82 -6.75 3.07
CA ASN A 98 -20.47 -5.51 2.65
C ASN A 98 -19.47 -4.37 2.56
N PHE A 99 -19.74 -3.40 1.67
CA PHE A 99 -19.00 -2.15 1.55
C PHE A 99 -19.95 -0.98 1.73
N TYR A 100 -19.55 -0.05 2.59
CA TYR A 100 -20.29 1.19 2.88
C TYR A 100 -19.41 2.40 2.56
N MET A 101 -19.99 3.40 1.90
CA MET A 101 -19.40 4.72 1.75
C MET A 101 -20.29 5.73 2.48
N LEU A 102 -19.73 6.42 3.46
CA LEU A 102 -20.47 7.30 4.37
C LEU A 102 -19.95 8.73 4.26
N GLU A 103 -20.82 9.64 3.85
CA GLU A 103 -20.46 11.03 3.59
C GLU A 103 -20.75 11.93 4.77
N ASN A 104 -21.79 11.65 5.54
CA ASN A 104 -22.23 12.53 6.61
C ASN A 104 -22.21 11.88 8.00
N LYS A 105 -22.27 12.70 9.05
CA LYS A 105 -22.19 12.29 10.43
C LYS A 105 -23.38 11.44 10.88
N LYS A 106 -24.58 11.67 10.30
CA LYS A 106 -25.80 10.91 10.64
C LYS A 106 -25.63 9.45 10.22
N ASP A 107 -25.25 9.21 8.97
CA ASP A 107 -25.05 7.86 8.44
C ASP A 107 -23.93 7.12 9.18
N LYS A 108 -22.84 7.85 9.53
CA LYS A 108 -21.75 7.31 10.35
C LYS A 108 -22.26 6.82 11.73
N ASN A 109 -23.08 7.61 12.41
CA ASN A 109 -23.65 7.22 13.69
C ASN A 109 -24.63 6.05 13.53
N GLU A 110 -25.45 6.06 12.49
CA GLU A 110 -26.39 4.99 12.22
C GLU A 110 -25.66 3.65 11.97
N ILE A 111 -24.64 3.62 11.13
CA ILE A 111 -23.89 2.38 10.88
C ILE A 111 -23.18 1.90 12.15
N LEU A 112 -22.55 2.80 12.91
CA LEU A 112 -21.88 2.44 14.16
C LEU A 112 -22.83 1.81 15.18
N SER A 113 -24.08 2.23 15.23
CA SER A 113 -25.07 1.65 16.16
C SER A 113 -25.42 0.19 15.86
N LYS A 114 -25.23 -0.25 14.60
CA LYS A 114 -25.56 -1.61 14.11
C LYS A 114 -24.47 -2.64 14.42
N TYR A 115 -23.25 -2.21 14.79
CA TYR A 115 -22.11 -3.11 15.02
C TYR A 115 -21.64 -3.04 16.48
N ARG A 116 -21.31 -4.20 17.03
CA ARG A 116 -20.63 -4.31 18.32
C ARG A 116 -19.12 -4.22 18.17
N ASN A 117 -18.59 -4.81 17.10
CA ASN A 117 -17.17 -4.91 16.85
C ASN A 117 -16.80 -3.92 15.75
N VAL A 118 -15.97 -2.94 16.08
CA VAL A 118 -15.51 -1.87 15.18
C VAL A 118 -13.98 -1.84 15.18
N PHE A 119 -13.39 -1.63 14.03
CA PHE A 119 -11.96 -1.37 13.88
C PHE A 119 -11.77 0.00 13.19
N PRO A 120 -10.86 0.85 13.69
CA PRO A 120 -9.98 0.65 14.86
C PRO A 120 -10.75 0.46 16.17
N PRO A 121 -10.15 -0.23 17.16
CA PRO A 121 -10.80 -0.42 18.46
C PRO A 121 -11.23 0.91 19.07
N ASN A 122 -12.41 0.94 19.69
CA ASN A 122 -12.99 2.14 20.31
C ASN A 122 -13.18 3.32 19.33
N TYR A 123 -13.32 3.05 18.04
CA TYR A 123 -13.56 4.09 17.06
C TYR A 123 -14.82 4.90 17.42
N LYS A 124 -14.64 6.23 17.42
CA LYS A 124 -15.69 7.24 17.48
C LYS A 124 -15.42 8.30 16.44
N ILE A 125 -16.43 8.98 15.93
CA ILE A 125 -16.25 10.07 14.95
C ILE A 125 -15.30 11.14 15.49
N SER A 126 -15.27 11.33 16.82
CA SER A 126 -14.41 12.28 17.54
C SER A 126 -13.01 11.75 17.85
N ILE A 127 -12.66 10.51 17.48
CA ILE A 127 -11.32 9.98 17.75
C ILE A 127 -10.25 10.90 17.16
N ASP A 128 -9.19 11.16 17.91
CA ASP A 128 -8.09 11.96 17.41
C ASP A 128 -7.27 11.19 16.35
N LYS A 129 -6.61 11.97 15.47
CA LYS A 129 -5.85 11.41 14.33
C LYS A 129 -4.72 10.48 14.77
N ASN A 130 -3.98 10.85 15.81
CA ASN A 130 -2.79 10.09 16.21
C ASN A 130 -3.18 8.73 16.78
N THR A 131 -4.22 8.69 17.60
CA THR A 131 -4.79 7.45 18.13
C THR A 131 -5.30 6.57 16.99
N TYR A 132 -6.07 7.14 16.04
CA TYR A 132 -6.57 6.42 14.88
C TYR A 132 -5.43 5.84 14.03
N CYS A 133 -4.49 6.68 13.60
CA CYS A 133 -3.36 6.24 12.77
C CYS A 133 -2.46 5.24 13.49
N GLY A 134 -2.23 5.40 14.80
CA GLY A 134 -1.42 4.47 15.59
C GLY A 134 -1.98 3.04 15.61
N GLN A 135 -3.30 2.90 15.53
CA GLN A 135 -3.96 1.60 15.49
C GLN A 135 -3.95 0.93 14.10
N CYS A 136 -3.70 1.70 13.04
CA CYS A 136 -3.78 1.25 11.64
C CYS A 136 -2.41 1.04 10.98
N THR A 137 -1.32 0.97 11.74
CA THR A 137 0.06 0.96 11.22
C THR A 137 0.70 -0.43 11.19
N TRP A 138 1.82 -0.51 10.47
CA TRP A 138 2.74 -1.63 10.47
C TRP A 138 3.17 -2.08 11.88
N LYS A 139 3.40 -1.13 12.78
CA LYS A 139 3.74 -1.40 14.18
C LYS A 139 2.76 -2.35 14.84
N ASN A 140 1.48 -2.20 14.55
CA ASN A 140 0.44 -3.07 15.07
C ASN A 140 0.53 -4.49 14.49
N LEU A 141 0.91 -4.64 13.22
CA LEU A 141 1.20 -5.95 12.61
C LEU A 141 2.40 -6.61 13.29
N GLU A 142 3.52 -5.89 13.44
CA GLU A 142 4.72 -6.41 14.10
C GLU A 142 4.47 -6.85 15.54
N GLN A 143 3.80 -6.02 16.32
CA GLN A 143 3.48 -6.33 17.73
C GLN A 143 2.53 -7.52 17.90
N ASN A 144 1.82 -7.89 16.85
CA ASN A 144 0.86 -9.00 16.86
C ASN A 144 1.17 -10.02 15.74
N HIS A 145 2.43 -10.18 15.37
CA HIS A 145 2.86 -10.99 14.23
C HIS A 145 2.33 -12.44 14.27
N GLU A 146 2.16 -13.04 15.44
CA GLU A 146 1.60 -14.38 15.62
C GLU A 146 0.16 -14.52 15.10
N HIS A 147 -0.57 -13.41 15.06
CA HIS A 147 -1.94 -13.37 14.57
C HIS A 147 -2.06 -12.94 13.11
N VAL A 148 -0.96 -12.53 12.49
CA VAL A 148 -0.97 -12.08 11.10
C VAL A 148 -1.29 -13.24 10.17
N SER A 149 -2.28 -13.00 9.32
CA SER A 149 -2.63 -13.87 8.20
C SER A 149 -2.94 -12.94 7.04
N LEU A 150 -1.99 -12.83 6.12
CA LEU A 150 -2.10 -11.88 5.01
C LEU A 150 -3.27 -12.27 4.10
N LEU A 151 -4.07 -11.28 3.75
CA LEU A 151 -5.08 -11.37 2.72
C LEU A 151 -4.47 -10.93 1.40
N ASN A 152 -4.35 -11.85 0.46
CA ASN A 152 -3.82 -11.55 -0.86
C ASN A 152 -4.77 -10.67 -1.67
N LEU A 153 -4.20 -9.80 -2.48
CA LEU A 153 -4.94 -9.06 -3.50
C LEU A 153 -5.31 -10.00 -4.66
N GLU A 154 -6.54 -9.89 -5.15
CA GLU A 154 -6.97 -10.58 -6.37
C GLU A 154 -6.42 -9.87 -7.60
N ILE A 155 -5.50 -10.52 -8.30
CA ILE A 155 -4.87 -9.97 -9.49
C ILE A 155 -5.41 -10.71 -10.71
N PRO A 156 -5.96 -9.98 -11.72
CA PRO A 156 -6.55 -10.61 -12.90
C PRO A 156 -5.52 -11.40 -13.72
N GLU A 157 -5.71 -12.71 -13.88
CA GLU A 157 -4.80 -13.57 -14.67
C GLU A 157 -4.77 -13.18 -16.15
N VAL A 158 -5.89 -12.74 -16.69
CA VAL A 158 -5.97 -12.26 -18.09
C VAL A 158 -5.03 -11.08 -18.32
N LEU A 159 -4.89 -10.20 -17.34
CA LEU A 159 -4.01 -9.05 -17.43
C LEU A 159 -2.53 -9.47 -17.39
N CYS A 160 -2.19 -10.42 -16.50
CA CYS A 160 -0.86 -11.02 -16.47
C CYS A 160 -0.48 -11.65 -17.81
N LYS A 161 -1.39 -12.43 -18.41
CA LYS A 161 -1.19 -13.03 -19.73
C LYS A 161 -0.97 -11.97 -20.81
N ASN A 162 -1.83 -10.96 -20.88
CA ASN A 162 -1.72 -9.89 -21.87
C ASN A 162 -0.37 -9.13 -21.76
N ILE A 163 0.15 -8.94 -20.54
CA ILE A 163 1.44 -8.32 -20.31
C ILE A 163 2.55 -9.23 -20.88
N ILE A 164 2.54 -10.52 -20.54
CA ILE A 164 3.52 -11.50 -21.03
C ILE A 164 3.52 -11.56 -22.56
N ASP A 165 2.34 -11.67 -23.17
CA ASP A 165 2.16 -11.73 -24.62
C ASP A 165 2.70 -10.45 -25.29
N LYS A 166 2.49 -9.27 -24.69
CA LYS A 166 3.01 -8.00 -25.21
C LYS A 166 4.53 -7.90 -25.11
N ILE A 167 5.11 -8.36 -23.99
CA ILE A 167 6.56 -8.33 -23.78
C ILE A 167 7.26 -9.32 -24.70
N ASN A 168 6.68 -10.48 -24.90
CA ASN A 168 7.15 -11.58 -25.76
C ASN A 168 8.67 -11.85 -25.62
N THR A 169 9.12 -12.12 -24.39
CA THR A 169 10.52 -12.39 -24.06
C THR A 169 10.69 -13.70 -23.32
N SER A 170 11.80 -14.40 -23.56
CA SER A 170 12.24 -15.55 -22.79
C SER A 170 13.12 -15.16 -21.59
N LYS A 171 13.52 -13.89 -21.48
CA LYS A 171 14.36 -13.40 -20.40
C LYS A 171 13.57 -13.32 -19.08
N LYS A 172 14.29 -13.46 -17.95
CA LYS A 172 13.70 -13.18 -16.63
C LYS A 172 13.35 -11.70 -16.51
N ILE A 173 12.12 -11.42 -16.12
CA ILE A 173 11.60 -10.06 -15.99
C ILE A 173 11.99 -9.50 -14.61
N ILE A 174 12.59 -8.31 -14.61
CA ILE A 174 12.84 -7.53 -13.39
C ILE A 174 11.97 -6.27 -13.45
N SER A 175 11.20 -6.00 -12.40
CA SER A 175 10.52 -4.71 -12.26
C SER A 175 11.30 -3.77 -11.36
N ILE A 176 11.38 -2.51 -11.75
CA ILE A 176 12.00 -1.42 -10.97
C ILE A 176 10.96 -0.32 -10.80
N THR A 177 10.58 -0.03 -9.57
CA THR A 177 9.65 1.08 -9.28
C THR A 177 10.42 2.27 -8.77
N LEU A 178 10.45 3.33 -9.58
CA LEU A 178 11.09 4.59 -9.21
C LEU A 178 10.13 5.44 -8.37
N ARG A 179 10.66 6.05 -7.32
CA ARG A 179 10.01 7.13 -6.60
C ARG A 179 10.55 8.45 -7.10
N GLU A 180 9.67 9.30 -7.61
CA GLU A 180 10.02 10.57 -8.27
C GLU A 180 9.07 11.68 -7.84
N ALA A 181 8.58 11.59 -6.60
CA ALA A 181 7.59 12.51 -6.06
C ALA A 181 8.20 13.88 -5.73
N SER A 182 7.43 14.95 -5.95
CA SER A 182 7.78 16.30 -5.50
C SER A 182 7.75 16.44 -3.96
N PHE A 183 7.00 15.57 -3.29
CA PHE A 183 6.90 15.51 -1.84
C PHE A 183 8.02 14.65 -1.24
N THR A 184 8.76 15.17 -0.26
CA THR A 184 9.91 14.52 0.39
C THR A 184 10.93 13.97 -0.64
N PRO A 185 11.58 14.87 -1.42
CA PRO A 185 12.44 14.50 -2.53
C PRO A 185 13.69 13.72 -2.10
N GLU A 186 14.13 13.86 -0.86
CA GLU A 186 15.24 13.09 -0.26
C GLU A 186 15.00 11.59 -0.22
N ARG A 187 13.73 11.16 -0.33
CA ARG A 187 13.33 9.76 -0.44
C ARG A 187 13.31 9.25 -1.87
N ASN A 188 13.49 10.12 -2.86
CA ASN A 188 13.42 9.71 -4.26
C ASN A 188 14.56 8.77 -4.64
N SER A 189 14.32 8.01 -5.69
CA SER A 189 15.29 7.13 -6.31
C SER A 189 16.50 7.92 -6.81
N LEU A 190 17.71 7.40 -6.58
CA LEU A 190 18.96 7.96 -7.13
C LEU A 190 19.05 7.60 -8.61
N LYS A 191 18.47 8.42 -9.49
CA LYS A 191 18.22 8.12 -10.89
C LYS A 191 19.45 7.59 -11.63
N GLU A 192 20.60 8.25 -11.50
CA GLU A 192 21.84 7.83 -12.16
C GLU A 192 22.31 6.44 -11.71
N GLU A 193 22.09 6.12 -10.44
CA GLU A 193 22.47 4.82 -9.89
C GLU A 193 21.53 3.71 -10.39
N TRP A 194 20.23 3.99 -10.47
CA TRP A 194 19.26 3.07 -11.05
C TRP A 194 19.49 2.86 -12.54
N LYS A 195 19.87 3.90 -13.29
CA LYS A 195 20.22 3.79 -14.71
C LYS A 195 21.40 2.85 -14.93
N LYS A 196 22.48 2.99 -14.14
CA LYS A 196 23.62 2.07 -14.19
C LYS A 196 23.19 0.63 -13.89
N PHE A 197 22.35 0.45 -12.88
CA PHE A 197 21.84 -0.87 -12.50
C PHE A 197 20.95 -1.50 -13.58
N ILE A 198 20.12 -0.71 -14.26
CA ILE A 198 19.33 -1.19 -15.40
C ILE A 198 20.24 -1.70 -16.53
N LEU A 199 21.28 -0.95 -16.88
CA LEU A 199 22.25 -1.38 -17.90
C LEU A 199 22.93 -2.69 -17.50
N TYR A 200 23.38 -2.81 -16.24
CA TYR A 200 23.92 -4.06 -15.72
C TYR A 200 22.93 -5.24 -15.84
N LEU A 201 21.66 -5.04 -15.54
CA LEU A 201 20.64 -6.09 -15.69
C LEU A 201 20.44 -6.50 -17.15
N GLU A 202 20.44 -5.54 -18.10
CA GLU A 202 20.33 -5.82 -19.54
C GLU A 202 21.52 -6.66 -20.03
N GLU A 203 22.75 -6.31 -19.61
CA GLU A 203 23.98 -7.03 -19.91
C GLU A 203 23.97 -8.46 -19.35
N ASN A 204 23.31 -8.67 -18.21
CA ASN A 204 23.14 -9.98 -17.58
C ASN A 204 21.85 -10.71 -18.03
N ASN A 205 21.33 -10.37 -19.20
CA ASN A 205 20.23 -11.05 -19.87
C ASN A 205 18.87 -11.00 -19.12
N TYR A 206 18.61 -9.93 -18.37
CA TYR A 206 17.28 -9.65 -17.83
C TYR A 206 16.47 -8.74 -18.75
N PHE A 207 15.15 -8.84 -18.65
CA PHE A 207 14.23 -7.89 -19.26
C PHE A 207 13.72 -6.93 -18.18
N VAL A 208 13.99 -5.63 -18.35
CA VAL A 208 13.68 -4.65 -17.31
C VAL A 208 12.41 -3.88 -17.66
N ILE A 209 11.49 -3.78 -16.70
CA ILE A 209 10.30 -2.93 -16.73
C ILE A 209 10.46 -1.87 -15.65
N VAL A 210 10.45 -0.61 -16.05
CA VAL A 210 10.42 0.51 -15.11
C VAL A 210 8.98 0.96 -14.90
N ILE A 211 8.59 1.14 -13.64
CA ILE A 211 7.31 1.71 -13.22
C ILE A 211 7.60 3.09 -12.63
N ARG A 212 7.07 4.13 -13.28
CA ARG A 212 7.28 5.52 -12.88
C ARG A 212 6.34 5.96 -11.77
N ASP A 213 6.72 7.01 -11.06
CA ASP A 213 5.78 7.72 -10.18
C ASP A 213 4.68 8.39 -11.01
N SER A 214 3.50 8.55 -10.42
CA SER A 214 2.36 9.22 -11.05
C SER A 214 2.64 10.67 -11.49
N GLU A 215 3.66 11.32 -10.94
CA GLU A 215 4.08 12.66 -11.36
C GLU A 215 5.00 12.66 -12.60
N LYS A 216 5.50 11.49 -13.03
CA LYS A 216 6.53 11.38 -14.08
C LYS A 216 6.21 10.36 -15.18
N PHE A 217 5.05 9.72 -15.18
CA PHE A 217 4.72 8.62 -16.08
C PHE A 217 4.63 9.00 -17.58
N LEU A 218 4.45 10.30 -17.90
CA LEU A 218 4.45 10.80 -19.27
C LEU A 218 5.70 11.61 -19.63
N VAL A 219 6.67 11.69 -18.72
CA VAL A 219 7.91 12.41 -19.00
C VAL A 219 8.79 11.58 -19.92
N ASN A 220 9.18 12.15 -21.05
CA ASN A 220 10.11 11.53 -21.98
C ASN A 220 11.55 11.81 -21.53
N ASP A 221 12.20 10.79 -20.98
CA ASP A 221 13.59 10.82 -20.51
C ASP A 221 14.25 9.44 -20.73
N GLU A 222 15.42 9.23 -20.15
CA GLU A 222 16.21 8.01 -20.26
C GLU A 222 15.51 6.72 -19.80
N PHE A 223 14.47 6.82 -18.94
CA PHE A 223 13.71 5.68 -18.47
C PHE A 223 12.51 5.32 -19.36
N SER A 224 12.15 6.19 -20.32
CA SER A 224 10.93 6.03 -21.13
C SER A 224 10.94 4.75 -21.97
N LYS A 225 12.10 4.31 -22.42
CA LYS A 225 12.23 3.04 -23.17
C LYS A 225 11.91 1.80 -22.33
N TYR A 226 11.99 1.90 -21.01
CA TYR A 226 11.71 0.83 -20.06
C TYR A 226 10.30 0.93 -19.44
N ASP A 227 9.66 2.10 -19.54
CA ASP A 227 8.28 2.34 -19.07
C ASP A 227 7.27 1.91 -20.15
N ILE A 228 7.31 0.63 -20.50
CA ILE A 228 6.45 0.05 -21.55
C ILE A 228 4.98 -0.03 -21.17
N PHE A 229 4.64 0.21 -19.89
CA PHE A 229 3.30 0.23 -19.36
C PHE A 229 3.03 1.50 -18.53
N PRO A 230 3.07 2.70 -19.11
CA PRO A 230 3.05 3.97 -18.37
C PRO A 230 1.79 4.13 -17.53
N PHE A 231 0.66 3.58 -17.96
CA PHE A 231 -0.57 3.61 -17.15
C PHE A 231 -0.49 2.79 -15.86
N SER A 232 0.53 1.95 -15.67
CA SER A 232 0.78 1.30 -14.39
C SER A 232 1.00 2.30 -13.23
N ALA A 233 1.31 3.56 -13.54
CA ALA A 233 1.36 4.65 -12.57
C ALA A 233 0.00 4.87 -11.87
N TYR A 234 -1.12 4.69 -12.59
CA TYR A 234 -2.49 4.95 -12.14
C TYR A 234 -3.41 3.74 -12.14
N ASP A 235 -2.99 2.62 -12.67
CA ASP A 235 -3.75 1.37 -12.66
C ASP A 235 -3.09 0.38 -11.70
N LEU A 236 -3.76 0.15 -10.56
CA LEU A 236 -3.26 -0.74 -9.52
C LEU A 236 -3.28 -2.20 -9.96
N ASN A 237 -4.26 -2.61 -10.78
CA ASN A 237 -4.33 -3.97 -11.31
C ASN A 237 -3.17 -4.23 -12.28
N LEU A 238 -2.91 -3.28 -13.18
CA LEU A 238 -1.77 -3.36 -14.11
C LEU A 238 -0.44 -3.40 -13.35
N LYS A 239 -0.26 -2.50 -12.37
CA LYS A 239 0.93 -2.46 -11.51
C LYS A 239 1.14 -3.77 -10.76
N ALA A 240 0.10 -4.27 -10.10
CA ALA A 240 0.15 -5.52 -9.35
C ALA A 240 0.40 -6.74 -10.26
N SER A 241 -0.15 -6.72 -11.50
CA SER A 241 0.11 -7.76 -12.50
C SER A 241 1.56 -7.78 -12.95
N ILE A 242 2.19 -6.61 -13.16
CA ILE A 242 3.62 -6.52 -13.45
C ILE A 242 4.44 -7.10 -12.31
N TYR A 243 4.12 -6.75 -11.05
CA TYR A 243 4.82 -7.31 -9.89
C TYR A 243 4.66 -8.82 -9.77
N LYS A 244 3.49 -9.35 -10.11
CA LYS A 244 3.21 -10.80 -10.07
C LYS A 244 4.03 -11.60 -11.08
N ILE A 245 4.20 -11.09 -12.30
CA ILE A 245 4.93 -11.78 -13.36
C ILE A 245 6.45 -11.55 -13.29
N ALA A 246 6.89 -10.52 -12.57
CA ALA A 246 8.32 -10.24 -12.41
C ALA A 246 9.01 -11.35 -11.59
N HIS A 247 10.17 -11.78 -12.06
CA HIS A 247 11.03 -12.70 -11.33
C HIS A 247 11.51 -12.09 -10.01
N PHE A 248 11.74 -10.75 -10.02
CA PHE A 248 12.08 -9.95 -8.85
C PHE A 248 11.66 -8.50 -9.02
N ASN A 249 11.36 -7.82 -7.90
CA ASN A 249 10.85 -6.45 -7.86
C ASN A 249 11.76 -5.56 -7.00
N TYR A 250 12.23 -4.46 -7.56
CA TYR A 250 13.08 -3.50 -6.86
C TYR A 250 12.37 -2.19 -6.57
N PHE A 251 12.60 -1.65 -5.37
CA PHE A 251 11.98 -0.42 -4.88
C PHE A 251 12.97 0.41 -4.05
N VAL A 252 12.69 1.70 -3.94
CA VAL A 252 13.03 2.45 -2.73
C VAL A 252 11.86 2.44 -1.76
N ASN A 253 12.03 2.89 -0.52
CA ASN A 253 10.95 2.96 0.47
C ASN A 253 9.77 3.81 -0.04
N SER A 254 8.80 3.15 -0.63
CA SER A 254 7.62 3.74 -1.29
C SER A 254 6.39 2.87 -1.12
N GLY A 255 5.22 3.50 -1.20
CA GLY A 255 3.94 2.83 -0.99
C GLY A 255 3.66 1.60 -1.87
N PRO A 256 3.98 1.60 -3.17
CA PRO A 256 3.72 0.46 -4.06
C PRO A 256 4.35 -0.87 -3.61
N SER A 257 5.47 -0.84 -2.89
CA SER A 257 6.13 -2.06 -2.39
C SER A 257 5.26 -2.90 -1.44
N VAL A 258 4.20 -2.31 -0.87
CA VAL A 258 3.22 -3.01 -0.04
C VAL A 258 2.52 -4.13 -0.81
N ILE A 259 2.31 -3.96 -2.11
CA ILE A 259 1.65 -4.95 -2.97
C ILE A 259 2.47 -6.24 -3.04
N THR A 260 3.79 -6.13 -3.21
CA THR A 260 4.67 -7.30 -3.28
C THR A 260 4.73 -8.04 -1.97
N TRP A 261 4.76 -7.30 -0.87
CA TRP A 261 4.78 -7.88 0.45
C TRP A 261 3.48 -8.64 0.79
N ILE A 262 2.31 -8.05 0.54
CA ILE A 262 1.01 -8.68 0.80
C ILE A 262 0.85 -9.97 0.01
N ASN A 263 1.31 -9.99 -1.24
CA ASN A 263 1.18 -11.15 -2.13
C ASN A 263 2.40 -12.08 -2.08
N ASN A 264 3.35 -11.82 -1.21
CA ASN A 264 4.59 -12.59 -1.07
C ASN A 264 5.37 -12.72 -2.39
N TYR A 265 5.42 -11.64 -3.21
CA TYR A 265 6.26 -11.59 -4.40
C TYR A 265 7.69 -11.21 -4.01
N LYS A 266 8.68 -11.81 -4.68
CA LYS A 266 10.10 -11.51 -4.43
C LYS A 266 10.39 -10.03 -4.64
N SER A 267 10.94 -9.36 -3.63
CA SER A 267 11.23 -7.93 -3.72
C SER A 267 12.32 -7.46 -2.76
N ALA A 268 13.02 -6.39 -3.15
CA ALA A 268 13.91 -5.64 -2.29
C ALA A 268 13.51 -4.17 -2.24
N ARG A 269 13.51 -3.59 -1.04
CA ARG A 269 13.19 -2.19 -0.79
C ARG A 269 14.36 -1.50 -0.14
N PHE A 270 15.06 -0.67 -0.89
CA PHE A 270 16.19 0.15 -0.46
C PHE A 270 15.75 1.44 0.24
N LYS A 271 16.68 2.14 0.90
CA LYS A 271 16.41 3.35 1.70
C LYS A 271 15.34 3.14 2.77
N ASN A 272 15.25 1.93 3.28
CA ASN A 272 14.19 1.65 4.24
C ASN A 272 14.31 2.53 5.50
N TRP A 273 15.55 2.90 5.85
CA TRP A 273 15.87 3.66 7.03
C TRP A 273 16.35 5.10 6.75
N GLY A 274 16.41 5.58 5.55
CA GLY A 274 16.62 6.96 5.10
C GLY A 274 17.42 7.91 6.03
N PRO A 275 17.36 9.23 5.85
CA PRO A 275 17.96 10.20 6.76
C PRO A 275 17.44 10.06 8.20
N LYS A 276 18.18 10.57 9.19
CA LYS A 276 17.90 10.44 10.64
C LYS A 276 16.42 10.72 11.01
N GLU A 277 15.82 11.72 10.37
CA GLU A 277 14.40 12.07 10.55
C GLU A 277 13.44 10.95 10.12
N ASN A 278 13.84 10.14 9.12
CA ASN A 278 13.07 8.97 8.70
C ASN A 278 13.33 7.75 9.60
N LEU A 279 14.48 7.69 10.31
CA LEU A 279 14.72 6.66 11.31
C LEU A 279 13.69 6.75 12.43
N ASP A 280 13.50 7.94 13.00
CA ASP A 280 12.51 8.18 14.06
C ASP A 280 11.09 7.89 13.57
N LEU A 281 10.78 8.26 12.32
CA LEU A 281 9.49 7.99 11.71
C LEU A 281 9.27 6.49 11.46
N ASN A 282 10.29 5.79 11.01
CA ASN A 282 10.24 4.35 10.78
C ASN A 282 10.15 3.58 12.09
N GLU A 283 10.91 3.94 13.12
CA GLU A 283 10.77 3.37 14.45
C GLU A 283 9.35 3.58 15.01
N LYS A 284 8.80 4.78 14.83
CA LYS A 284 7.43 5.09 15.21
C LYS A 284 6.40 4.26 14.44
N ASN A 285 6.59 4.09 13.13
CA ASN A 285 5.63 3.42 12.24
C ASN A 285 5.74 1.89 12.27
N PHE A 286 6.96 1.36 12.37
CA PHE A 286 7.22 -0.08 12.35
C PHE A 286 7.50 -0.65 13.74
N GLY A 287 7.88 0.19 14.70
CA GLY A 287 8.30 -0.25 16.04
C GLY A 287 9.65 -0.95 16.06
N LEU A 288 10.47 -0.75 15.01
CA LEU A 288 11.75 -1.40 14.80
C LEU A 288 12.84 -0.34 14.72
N ASN A 289 14.00 -0.58 15.35
CA ASN A 289 15.20 0.22 15.10
C ASN A 289 15.92 -0.25 13.82
N LYS A 290 16.96 0.49 13.39
CA LYS A 290 17.71 0.22 12.14
C LYS A 290 18.25 -1.22 12.04
N TYR A 291 18.52 -1.85 13.15
CA TYR A 291 19.18 -3.16 13.22
C TYR A 291 18.21 -4.33 13.50
N GLU A 292 16.98 -4.03 13.86
CA GLU A 292 15.97 -5.05 14.11
C GLU A 292 15.37 -5.56 12.79
N LYS A 293 15.20 -6.87 12.70
CA LYS A 293 14.51 -7.51 11.57
C LYS A 293 13.01 -7.50 11.83
N SER A 294 12.26 -7.09 10.83
CA SER A 294 10.81 -7.24 10.84
C SER A 294 10.45 -8.73 10.82
N MET A 295 9.59 -9.15 11.75
CA MET A 295 9.06 -10.52 11.77
C MET A 295 7.98 -10.72 10.70
N VAL A 296 7.34 -9.63 10.26
CA VAL A 296 6.25 -9.67 9.29
C VAL A 296 6.73 -9.34 7.89
N LEU A 297 7.64 -8.35 7.75
CA LEU A 297 8.01 -7.76 6.46
C LEU A 297 9.27 -8.35 5.85
N ASN A 298 10.17 -8.88 6.66
CA ASN A 298 11.46 -9.40 6.20
C ASN A 298 11.44 -10.92 6.27
N ASN A 299 11.26 -11.55 5.14
CA ASN A 299 11.28 -13.00 4.98
C ASN A 299 12.22 -13.39 3.84
N ASP A 300 12.23 -14.66 3.46
CA ASP A 300 13.06 -15.20 2.37
C ASP A 300 12.71 -14.66 0.96
N ARG A 301 11.66 -13.87 0.84
CA ARG A 301 11.18 -13.30 -0.43
C ARG A 301 11.13 -11.78 -0.46
N ASN A 302 10.99 -11.13 0.70
CA ASN A 302 10.86 -9.68 0.82
C ASN A 302 11.97 -9.13 1.70
N PHE A 303 12.80 -8.25 1.15
CA PHE A 303 14.00 -7.74 1.80
C PHE A 303 13.87 -6.24 2.09
N LEU A 304 14.08 -5.88 3.35
CA LEU A 304 14.19 -4.49 3.78
C LEU A 304 15.66 -4.12 3.89
N ILE A 305 16.14 -3.32 2.95
CA ILE A 305 17.55 -2.91 2.86
C ILE A 305 17.67 -1.50 3.47
N PRO A 306 18.44 -1.33 4.56
CA PRO A 306 18.60 -0.02 5.20
C PRO A 306 19.43 0.94 4.35
N ASP A 307 20.27 0.40 3.46
CA ASP A 307 21.26 1.16 2.72
C ASP A 307 20.63 2.00 1.60
N LEU A 308 21.38 3.01 1.15
CA LEU A 308 21.02 3.81 0.00
C LEU A 308 21.00 2.95 -1.26
N ASP A 309 20.17 3.36 -2.21
CA ASP A 309 20.04 2.76 -3.54
C ASP A 309 21.17 3.20 -4.49
N THR A 310 22.43 3.12 -4.01
CA THR A 310 23.61 3.30 -4.85
C THR A 310 23.83 2.08 -5.76
N TYR A 311 24.46 2.28 -6.90
CA TYR A 311 24.77 1.20 -7.85
C TYR A 311 25.50 0.04 -7.17
N SER A 312 26.51 0.32 -6.36
CA SER A 312 27.25 -0.70 -5.61
C SER A 312 26.35 -1.52 -4.68
N ASN A 313 25.45 -0.88 -3.94
CA ASN A 313 24.55 -1.58 -3.02
C ASN A 313 23.51 -2.41 -3.79
N LEU A 314 23.01 -1.89 -4.92
CA LEU A 314 22.08 -2.61 -5.81
C LEU A 314 22.69 -3.88 -6.39
N ILE A 315 23.93 -3.79 -6.93
CA ILE A 315 24.64 -4.94 -7.45
C ILE A 315 24.98 -5.94 -6.35
N ASN A 316 25.59 -5.49 -5.27
CA ASN A 316 25.96 -6.38 -4.16
C ASN A 316 24.76 -7.18 -3.66
N PHE A 317 23.59 -6.55 -3.52
CA PHE A 317 22.37 -7.26 -3.15
C PHE A 317 21.97 -8.27 -4.23
N HIS A 318 21.95 -7.84 -5.52
CA HIS A 318 21.53 -8.69 -6.63
C HIS A 318 22.40 -9.94 -6.75
N GLU A 319 23.71 -9.78 -6.73
CA GLU A 319 24.68 -10.88 -6.86
C GLU A 319 24.56 -11.85 -5.67
N ASN A 320 24.49 -11.32 -4.45
CA ASN A 320 24.34 -12.15 -3.26
C ASN A 320 23.00 -12.93 -3.23
N PHE A 321 21.96 -12.38 -3.82
CA PHE A 321 20.64 -13.01 -3.84
C PHE A 321 20.49 -14.06 -4.97
N PHE A 322 21.10 -13.83 -6.14
CA PHE A 322 20.87 -14.68 -7.32
C PHE A 322 21.99 -15.68 -7.60
N TYR A 323 23.21 -15.44 -7.09
CA TYR A 323 24.39 -16.24 -7.43
C TYR A 323 25.03 -16.94 -6.21
N ASN A 324 24.57 -16.67 -4.98
CA ASN A 324 24.91 -17.40 -3.77
C ASN A 324 23.70 -18.18 -3.24
#